data_6c012979dc2a22c862e1e13ffeeb564b
#
_entry.id   6c012979dc2a22c862e1e13ffeeb564b
#
_cell.length_a   1.000
_cell.length_b   1.000
_cell.length_c   1.000
_cell.angle_alpha   90.00
_cell.angle_beta   90.00
_cell.angle_gamma   90.00
#
_symmetry.space_group_name_H-M   'P 1'
#
loop_
_entity.id
_entity.type
_entity.pdbx_description
1 polymer ?
#
loop_
_entity_poly.entity_id
_entity_poly.type
_entity_poly.pdbx_seq_one_letter_code
_entity_poly.pdbx_strand_id
1 'polypeptide(L)'
;PYLHTAEENDIMNQKLKILFIGDIMGRPGRDAVFAFLPEIRDKHNIDFVIAIGETASGGLGMNRNGYDELRRAGVDYFTMGNHTFSKRDIVSLMNEGENIVRPANLPEGTPGTGMAIVTAPCGVKIAIINLIGRVYLDEKNTSPFTAADELVMKAREKTSVVIIDFHAEATSEKEALGCYLDGKVSAVLGTHTHIQ
;
A
#
# COMPACT_ATOMS: atom_id res chain seq x y z
N PRO A 1 28.95 7.60 -24.29
CA PRO A 1 27.91 8.48 -23.83
C PRO A 1 26.61 7.97 -24.42
N TYR A 2 25.75 7.39 -23.56
CA TYR A 2 24.40 7.01 -23.96
C TYR A 2 23.59 8.29 -24.08
N LEU A 3 23.19 8.66 -25.29
CA LEU A 3 22.22 9.71 -25.54
C LEU A 3 20.85 9.13 -25.21
N HIS A 4 20.27 9.53 -24.07
CA HIS A 4 18.86 9.28 -23.79
C HIS A 4 18.00 10.00 -24.83
N THR A 5 16.97 9.32 -25.35
CA THR A 5 16.03 9.92 -26.29
C THR A 5 15.19 10.99 -25.60
N ALA A 6 14.59 11.91 -26.35
CA ALA A 6 13.73 12.95 -25.79
C ALA A 6 12.55 12.35 -24.99
N GLU A 7 12.03 11.19 -25.39
CA GLU A 7 10.99 10.45 -24.68
C GLU A 7 11.45 9.91 -23.32
N GLU A 8 12.71 9.42 -23.21
CA GLU A 8 13.28 8.98 -21.93
C GLU A 8 13.49 10.17 -20.97
N ASN A 9 13.84 11.35 -21.48
CA ASN A 9 13.98 12.56 -20.68
C ASN A 9 12.62 13.11 -20.22
N ASP A 10 11.55 12.97 -20.99
CA ASP A 10 10.19 13.36 -20.60
C ASP A 10 9.64 12.44 -19.48
N ILE A 11 9.93 11.15 -19.51
CA ILE A 11 9.53 10.21 -18.43
C ILE A 11 10.29 10.53 -17.13
N MET A 12 11.55 10.95 -17.20
CA MET A 12 12.37 11.30 -16.02
C MET A 12 11.92 12.60 -15.33
N ASN A 13 11.10 13.44 -15.98
CA ASN A 13 10.65 14.73 -15.44
C ASN A 13 9.17 14.74 -15.04
N GLN A 14 8.43 13.64 -15.21
CA GLN A 14 7.04 13.56 -14.81
C GLN A 14 6.90 13.45 -13.30
N LYS A 15 6.18 14.40 -12.69
CA LYS A 15 5.79 14.37 -11.29
C LYS A 15 4.62 13.41 -11.10
N LEU A 16 4.86 12.27 -10.47
CA LEU A 16 3.81 11.33 -10.09
C LEU A 16 3.15 11.79 -8.77
N LYS A 17 1.84 11.97 -8.80
CA LYS A 17 1.05 12.32 -7.61
C LYS A 17 0.29 11.08 -7.10
N ILE A 18 0.70 10.60 -5.95
CA ILE A 18 0.06 9.47 -5.28
C ILE A 18 -0.77 10.00 -4.10
N LEU A 19 -2.03 9.61 -4.03
CA LEU A 19 -2.85 9.76 -2.84
C LEU A 19 -2.81 8.48 -2.03
N PHE A 20 -2.50 8.61 -0.74
CA PHE A 20 -2.59 7.51 0.20
C PHE A 20 -3.74 7.76 1.17
N ILE A 21 -4.69 6.81 1.25
CA ILE A 21 -5.84 6.87 2.14
C ILE A 21 -5.60 5.89 3.28
N GLY A 22 -5.55 6.40 4.51
CA GLY A 22 -5.42 5.59 5.73
C GLY A 22 -6.61 4.66 5.96
N ASP A 23 -6.66 4.06 7.13
CA ASP A 23 -7.62 3.03 7.49
C ASP A 23 -9.08 3.41 7.22
N ILE A 24 -9.71 2.74 6.26
CA ILE A 24 -11.10 2.97 5.86
C ILE A 24 -12.03 2.19 6.81
N MET A 25 -12.67 2.90 7.75
CA MET A 25 -13.50 2.29 8.78
C MET A 25 -14.92 1.99 8.30
N GLY A 26 -15.20 0.73 8.00
CA GLY A 26 -16.52 0.21 7.72
C GLY A 26 -17.28 0.97 6.63
N ARG A 27 -18.61 0.96 6.70
CA ARG A 27 -19.47 1.64 5.73
C ARG A 27 -19.29 3.17 5.72
N PRO A 28 -19.22 3.87 6.87
CA PRO A 28 -19.03 5.32 6.83
C PRO A 28 -17.74 5.75 6.12
N GLY A 29 -16.64 4.99 6.32
CA GLY A 29 -15.38 5.24 5.62
C GLY A 29 -15.51 5.02 4.12
N ARG A 30 -16.16 3.93 3.69
CA ARG A 30 -16.41 3.68 2.25
C ARG A 30 -17.31 4.75 1.62
N ASP A 31 -18.37 5.15 2.31
CA ASP A 31 -19.28 6.22 1.86
C ASP A 31 -18.53 7.54 1.67
N ALA A 32 -17.61 7.88 2.59
CA ALA A 32 -16.75 9.06 2.49
C ALA A 32 -15.79 8.97 1.27
N VAL A 33 -15.13 7.83 1.08
CA VAL A 33 -14.25 7.62 -0.09
C VAL A 33 -15.06 7.76 -1.39
N PHE A 34 -16.23 7.14 -1.46
CA PHE A 34 -17.09 7.23 -2.64
C PHE A 34 -17.54 8.67 -2.94
N ALA A 35 -17.87 9.44 -1.90
CA ALA A 35 -18.36 10.82 -2.04
C ALA A 35 -17.24 11.80 -2.43
N PHE A 36 -16.04 11.66 -1.89
CA PHE A 36 -15.01 12.69 -2.01
C PHE A 36 -13.83 12.33 -2.91
N LEU A 37 -13.50 11.05 -3.08
CA LEU A 37 -12.31 10.67 -3.83
C LEU A 37 -12.33 11.14 -5.29
N PRO A 38 -13.45 11.06 -6.04
CA PRO A 38 -13.48 11.54 -7.42
C PRO A 38 -13.12 13.02 -7.55
N GLU A 39 -13.70 13.88 -6.69
CA GLU A 39 -13.40 15.31 -6.67
C GLU A 39 -11.95 15.59 -6.26
N ILE A 40 -11.43 14.92 -5.22
CA ILE A 40 -10.05 15.06 -4.77
C ILE A 40 -9.08 14.66 -5.88
N ARG A 41 -9.36 13.54 -6.54
CA ARG A 41 -8.53 13.01 -7.62
C ARG A 41 -8.43 14.01 -8.77
N ASP A 42 -9.55 14.57 -9.19
CA ASP A 42 -9.62 15.55 -10.27
C ASP A 42 -8.97 16.88 -9.86
N LYS A 43 -9.38 17.47 -8.75
CA LYS A 43 -8.87 18.74 -8.23
C LYS A 43 -7.35 18.79 -8.04
N HIS A 44 -6.77 17.69 -7.59
CA HIS A 44 -5.33 17.60 -7.30
C HIS A 44 -4.52 16.92 -8.40
N ASN A 45 -5.17 16.47 -9.49
CA ASN A 45 -4.57 15.68 -10.56
C ASN A 45 -3.80 14.46 -10.00
N ILE A 46 -4.51 13.61 -9.22
CA ILE A 46 -3.94 12.42 -8.61
C ILE A 46 -3.82 11.32 -9.66
N ASP A 47 -2.60 10.84 -9.87
CA ASP A 47 -2.29 9.79 -10.85
C ASP A 47 -2.61 8.39 -10.33
N PHE A 48 -2.41 8.15 -9.02
CA PHE A 48 -2.57 6.83 -8.42
C PHE A 48 -3.06 6.92 -6.98
N VAL A 49 -3.97 6.03 -6.59
CA VAL A 49 -4.58 6.00 -5.24
C VAL A 49 -4.29 4.66 -4.57
N ILE A 50 -3.62 4.70 -3.43
CA ILE A 50 -3.41 3.55 -2.54
C ILE A 50 -4.28 3.75 -1.30
N ALA A 51 -4.93 2.70 -0.81
CA ALA A 51 -5.76 2.77 0.39
C ALA A 51 -5.59 1.54 1.28
N ILE A 52 -5.78 1.71 2.59
CA ILE A 52 -5.79 0.59 3.52
C ILE A 52 -7.21 0.05 3.63
N GLY A 53 -7.37 -1.22 3.27
CA GLY A 53 -8.68 -1.88 3.21
C GLY A 53 -8.99 -2.79 4.40
N GLU A 54 -8.10 -2.91 5.38
CA GLU A 54 -8.18 -3.95 6.43
C GLU A 54 -9.38 -3.82 7.37
N THR A 55 -9.98 -2.62 7.47
CA THR A 55 -11.15 -2.35 8.30
C THR A 55 -12.38 -1.96 7.49
N ALA A 56 -12.31 -2.06 6.16
CA ALA A 56 -13.33 -1.57 5.24
C ALA A 56 -14.68 -2.29 5.34
N SER A 57 -14.73 -3.55 5.80
CA SER A 57 -15.96 -4.33 5.83
C SER A 57 -16.44 -4.59 7.27
N GLY A 58 -17.18 -3.64 7.81
CA GLY A 58 -17.75 -3.73 9.17
C GLY A 58 -16.69 -3.54 10.26
N GLY A 59 -15.62 -2.81 9.97
CA GLY A 59 -14.53 -2.53 10.91
C GLY A 59 -13.47 -3.65 11.00
N LEU A 60 -13.63 -4.75 10.28
CA LEU A 60 -12.73 -5.90 10.32
C LEU A 60 -12.63 -6.58 8.95
N GLY A 61 -11.44 -6.54 8.34
CA GLY A 61 -11.17 -7.17 7.05
C GLY A 61 -11.82 -6.46 5.86
N MET A 62 -11.64 -7.03 4.68
CA MET A 62 -12.25 -6.60 3.43
C MET A 62 -12.92 -7.79 2.75
N ASN A 63 -14.21 -7.64 2.43
CA ASN A 63 -14.97 -8.60 1.63
C ASN A 63 -15.09 -8.13 0.17
N ARG A 64 -15.59 -8.99 -0.72
CA ARG A 64 -15.77 -8.70 -2.15
C ARG A 64 -16.53 -7.39 -2.37
N ASN A 65 -17.67 -7.19 -1.70
CA ASN A 65 -18.48 -6.00 -1.88
C ASN A 65 -17.72 -4.71 -1.52
N GLY A 66 -17.01 -4.71 -0.38
CA GLY A 66 -16.21 -3.54 0.05
C GLY A 66 -15.06 -3.25 -0.93
N TYR A 67 -14.41 -4.29 -1.42
CA TYR A 67 -13.39 -4.18 -2.48
C TYR A 67 -13.97 -3.54 -3.74
N ASP A 68 -15.05 -4.10 -4.28
CA ASP A 68 -15.67 -3.63 -5.52
C ASP A 68 -16.22 -2.20 -5.41
N GLU A 69 -16.78 -1.82 -4.25
CA GLU A 69 -17.22 -0.45 -3.98
C GLU A 69 -16.06 0.54 -4.03
N LEU A 70 -14.97 0.24 -3.33
CA LEU A 70 -13.79 1.11 -3.28
C LEU A 70 -13.05 1.19 -4.61
N ARG A 71 -12.97 0.07 -5.35
CA ARG A 71 -12.43 0.06 -6.73
C ARG A 71 -13.25 0.99 -7.65
N ARG A 72 -14.57 0.92 -7.57
CA ARG A 72 -15.47 1.80 -8.35
C ARG A 72 -15.38 3.26 -7.93
N ALA A 73 -15.07 3.53 -6.67
CA ALA A 73 -14.84 4.89 -6.18
C ALA A 73 -13.51 5.49 -6.69
N GLY A 74 -12.59 4.67 -7.23
CA GLY A 74 -11.34 5.14 -7.82
C GLY A 74 -10.09 4.77 -7.02
N VAL A 75 -10.16 3.86 -6.06
CA VAL A 75 -8.95 3.31 -5.39
C VAL A 75 -8.25 2.36 -6.36
N ASP A 76 -6.97 2.59 -6.62
CA ASP A 76 -6.19 1.80 -7.57
C ASP A 76 -5.55 0.56 -6.95
N TYR A 77 -5.13 0.63 -5.69
CA TYR A 77 -4.47 -0.48 -5.00
C TYR A 77 -4.76 -0.49 -3.49
N PHE A 78 -4.72 -1.68 -2.88
CA PHE A 78 -4.97 -1.83 -1.45
C PHE A 78 -3.78 -2.43 -0.72
N THR A 79 -3.51 -1.88 0.46
CA THR A 79 -2.69 -2.48 1.50
C THR A 79 -3.59 -2.98 2.63
N MET A 80 -3.06 -3.84 3.48
CA MET A 80 -3.77 -4.48 4.57
C MET A 80 -2.97 -4.37 5.87
N GLY A 81 -3.49 -4.95 6.96
CA GLY A 81 -2.84 -4.96 8.27
C GLY A 81 -3.13 -6.24 9.05
N ASN A 82 -3.27 -6.13 10.37
CA ASN A 82 -3.52 -7.26 11.26
C ASN A 82 -4.91 -7.91 11.05
N HIS A 83 -5.86 -7.21 10.44
CA HIS A 83 -7.19 -7.74 10.12
C HIS A 83 -7.30 -8.31 8.69
N THR A 84 -6.18 -8.51 7.98
CA THR A 84 -6.16 -9.03 6.61
C THR A 84 -7.08 -10.22 6.40
N PHE A 85 -7.01 -11.21 7.28
CA PHE A 85 -7.74 -12.47 7.13
C PHE A 85 -9.05 -12.54 7.93
N SER A 86 -9.56 -11.42 8.42
CA SER A 86 -10.83 -11.37 9.18
C SER A 86 -12.06 -11.66 8.31
N LYS A 87 -11.96 -11.56 6.99
CA LYS A 87 -12.99 -11.97 6.02
C LYS A 87 -12.45 -13.07 5.11
N ARG A 88 -13.26 -14.11 4.87
CA ARG A 88 -12.84 -15.23 4.01
C ARG A 88 -12.60 -14.85 2.55
N ASP A 89 -13.34 -13.87 2.06
CA ASP A 89 -13.28 -13.39 0.67
C ASP A 89 -11.88 -12.91 0.28
N ILE A 90 -11.07 -12.43 1.24
CA ILE A 90 -9.76 -11.85 0.96
C ILE A 90 -8.82 -12.84 0.29
N VAL A 91 -8.89 -14.12 0.66
CA VAL A 91 -8.04 -15.17 0.06
C VAL A 91 -8.42 -15.38 -1.41
N SER A 92 -9.72 -15.38 -1.73
CA SER A 92 -10.19 -15.47 -3.12
C SER A 92 -9.77 -14.26 -3.92
N LEU A 93 -9.93 -13.04 -3.37
CA LEU A 93 -9.50 -11.80 -4.00
C LEU A 93 -7.99 -11.84 -4.35
N MET A 94 -7.15 -12.24 -3.41
CA MET A 94 -5.70 -12.34 -3.65
C MET A 94 -5.35 -13.40 -4.70
N ASN A 95 -6.03 -14.56 -4.68
CA ASN A 95 -5.80 -15.65 -5.64
C ASN A 95 -6.28 -15.29 -7.07
N GLU A 96 -7.27 -14.44 -7.20
CA GLU A 96 -7.75 -13.91 -8.48
C GLU A 96 -6.82 -12.83 -9.06
N GLY A 97 -5.79 -12.44 -8.32
CA GLY A 97 -4.83 -11.43 -8.76
C GLY A 97 -5.35 -10.00 -8.63
N GLU A 98 -6.31 -9.78 -7.73
CA GLU A 98 -6.83 -8.43 -7.45
C GLU A 98 -5.76 -7.52 -6.83
N ASN A 99 -5.96 -6.22 -6.93
CA ASN A 99 -4.98 -5.19 -6.55
C ASN A 99 -4.84 -5.04 -5.02
N ILE A 100 -4.30 -6.08 -4.38
CA ILE A 100 -4.15 -6.15 -2.92
C ILE A 100 -2.78 -6.72 -2.57
N VAL A 101 -2.08 -6.06 -1.63
CA VAL A 101 -0.94 -6.63 -0.90
C VAL A 101 -1.28 -6.76 0.58
N ARG A 102 -0.83 -7.85 1.20
CA ARG A 102 -0.90 -8.06 2.65
C ARG A 102 0.46 -7.79 3.28
N PRO A 103 0.57 -7.65 4.61
CA PRO A 103 1.89 -7.51 5.23
C PRO A 103 2.85 -8.63 4.83
N ALA A 104 4.03 -8.25 4.34
CA ALA A 104 5.02 -9.18 3.78
C ALA A 104 5.63 -10.08 4.85
N ASN A 105 5.80 -9.53 6.06
CA ASN A 105 6.44 -10.18 7.19
C ASN A 105 5.49 -11.02 8.07
N LEU A 106 4.33 -11.41 7.53
CA LEU A 106 3.48 -12.45 8.13
C LEU A 106 4.18 -13.83 8.01
N PRO A 107 3.78 -14.83 8.81
CA PRO A 107 4.37 -16.17 8.77
C PRO A 107 4.44 -16.76 7.37
N GLU A 108 5.46 -17.58 7.12
CA GLU A 108 5.64 -18.28 5.85
C GLU A 108 4.40 -19.14 5.50
N GLY A 109 4.08 -19.23 4.21
CA GLY A 109 2.90 -19.94 3.73
C GLY A 109 1.59 -19.14 3.82
N THR A 110 1.60 -17.92 4.36
CA THR A 110 0.43 -17.04 4.36
C THR A 110 -0.02 -16.71 2.93
N PRO A 111 -1.31 -16.85 2.55
CA PRO A 111 -1.81 -16.53 1.22
C PRO A 111 -1.55 -15.08 0.80
N GLY A 112 -1.43 -14.84 -0.50
CA GLY A 112 -1.21 -13.51 -1.09
C GLY A 112 0.26 -13.07 -1.09
N THR A 113 0.51 -11.85 -1.54
CA THR A 113 1.85 -11.26 -1.69
C THR A 113 2.01 -10.03 -0.81
N GLY A 114 3.25 -9.72 -0.40
CA GLY A 114 3.55 -8.54 0.41
C GLY A 114 4.12 -7.37 -0.40
N MET A 115 4.34 -7.56 -1.70
CA MET A 115 4.83 -6.53 -2.61
C MET A 115 4.19 -6.70 -3.98
N ALA A 116 3.92 -5.58 -4.63
CA ALA A 116 3.52 -5.52 -6.04
C ALA A 116 4.30 -4.45 -6.79
N ILE A 117 4.54 -4.69 -8.07
CA ILE A 117 5.03 -3.67 -9.01
C ILE A 117 3.88 -3.37 -9.95
N VAL A 118 3.40 -2.14 -9.90
CA VAL A 118 2.27 -1.69 -10.72
C VAL A 118 2.71 -0.55 -11.63
N THR A 119 2.00 -0.34 -12.73
CA THR A 119 2.25 0.78 -13.63
C THR A 119 1.09 1.78 -13.50
N ALA A 120 1.40 3.00 -13.09
CA ALA A 120 0.43 4.10 -13.08
C ALA A 120 -0.01 4.46 -14.51
N PRO A 121 -1.18 5.13 -14.69
CA PRO A 121 -1.65 5.54 -16.02
C PRO A 121 -0.66 6.37 -16.81
N CYS A 122 0.20 7.15 -16.14
CA CYS A 122 1.27 7.92 -16.76
C CYS A 122 2.50 7.07 -17.19
N GLY A 123 2.47 5.74 -17.05
CA GLY A 123 3.56 4.85 -17.45
C GLY A 123 4.64 4.63 -16.38
N VAL A 124 4.63 5.35 -15.26
CA VAL A 124 5.60 5.20 -14.19
C VAL A 124 5.31 3.93 -13.38
N LYS A 125 6.33 3.11 -13.15
CA LYS A 125 6.21 1.93 -12.26
C LYS A 125 6.32 2.35 -10.80
N ILE A 126 5.48 1.75 -9.96
CA ILE A 126 5.45 1.94 -8.51
C ILE A 126 5.61 0.57 -7.85
N ALA A 127 6.53 0.45 -6.91
CA ALA A 127 6.59 -0.68 -5.99
C ALA A 127 5.74 -0.32 -4.75
N ILE A 128 4.77 -1.15 -4.43
CA ILE A 128 3.94 -1.05 -3.24
C ILE A 128 4.32 -2.20 -2.33
N ILE A 129 4.82 -1.89 -1.14
CA ILE A 129 5.23 -2.86 -0.12
C ILE A 129 4.36 -2.63 1.11
N ASN A 130 3.82 -3.70 1.67
CA ASN A 130 3.10 -3.63 2.93
C ASN A 130 3.87 -4.41 4.01
N LEU A 131 4.08 -3.79 5.14
CA LEU A 131 4.75 -4.36 6.31
C LEU A 131 3.87 -4.21 7.55
N ILE A 132 4.09 -5.06 8.55
CA ILE A 132 3.40 -4.99 9.84
C ILE A 132 4.41 -4.96 10.98
N GLY A 133 4.12 -4.15 11.99
CA GLY A 133 4.89 -4.09 13.23
C GLY A 133 4.75 -5.35 14.09
N ARG A 134 5.54 -5.43 15.13
CA ARG A 134 5.52 -6.52 16.12
C ARG A 134 5.14 -6.02 17.52
N VAL A 135 5.50 -4.79 17.82
CA VAL A 135 5.26 -4.20 19.15
C VAL A 135 3.76 -4.01 19.35
N TYR A 136 3.20 -4.68 20.36
CA TYR A 136 1.76 -4.73 20.68
C TYR A 136 0.85 -5.34 19.59
N LEU A 137 1.43 -6.02 18.59
CA LEU A 137 0.70 -6.78 17.58
C LEU A 137 0.97 -8.29 17.75
N ASP A 138 1.41 -9.01 16.71
CA ASP A 138 1.67 -10.46 16.80
C ASP A 138 3.19 -10.73 16.72
N GLU A 139 3.73 -11.35 17.78
CA GLU A 139 5.15 -11.72 17.87
C GLU A 139 5.57 -12.79 16.86
N LYS A 140 4.61 -13.51 16.25
CA LYS A 140 4.89 -14.49 15.19
C LYS A 140 5.32 -13.87 13.87
N ASN A 141 5.04 -12.56 13.67
CA ASN A 141 5.51 -11.85 12.50
C ASN A 141 7.04 -11.79 12.49
N THR A 142 7.63 -11.94 11.32
CA THR A 142 9.09 -11.76 11.19
C THR A 142 9.46 -10.27 11.31
N SER A 143 10.77 -9.98 11.41
CA SER A 143 11.23 -8.60 11.52
C SER A 143 10.82 -7.77 10.29
N PRO A 144 10.12 -6.64 10.47
CA PRO A 144 9.81 -5.76 9.36
C PRO A 144 11.05 -5.13 8.72
N PHE A 145 12.14 -4.97 9.47
CA PHE A 145 13.42 -4.44 8.97
C PHE A 145 14.06 -5.42 7.98
N THR A 146 14.15 -6.71 8.34
CA THR A 146 14.70 -7.74 7.45
C THR A 146 13.85 -7.90 6.19
N ALA A 147 12.53 -7.94 6.33
CA ALA A 147 11.61 -8.00 5.20
C ALA A 147 11.73 -6.76 4.30
N ALA A 148 11.90 -5.57 4.89
CA ALA A 148 12.11 -4.34 4.15
C ALA A 148 13.38 -4.39 3.29
N ASP A 149 14.50 -4.82 3.86
CA ASP A 149 15.77 -4.91 3.12
C ASP A 149 15.65 -5.77 1.86
N GLU A 150 15.06 -6.97 2.02
CA GLU A 150 14.87 -7.90 0.90
C GLU A 150 13.93 -7.34 -0.18
N LEU A 151 12.81 -6.75 0.24
CA LEU A 151 11.80 -6.27 -0.69
C LEU A 151 12.20 -4.97 -1.38
N VAL A 152 12.85 -4.05 -0.66
CA VAL A 152 13.37 -2.80 -1.23
C VAL A 152 14.44 -3.10 -2.26
N MET A 153 15.36 -4.04 -2.00
CA MET A 153 16.36 -4.48 -2.98
C MET A 153 15.68 -4.99 -4.27
N LYS A 154 14.69 -5.90 -4.14
CA LYS A 154 13.93 -6.43 -5.29
C LYS A 154 13.12 -5.34 -6.03
N ALA A 155 12.52 -4.42 -5.28
CA ALA A 155 11.74 -3.32 -5.85
C ALA A 155 12.62 -2.39 -6.69
N ARG A 156 13.79 -2.03 -6.17
CA ARG A 156 14.72 -1.11 -6.84
C ARG A 156 15.34 -1.65 -8.12
N GLU A 157 15.32 -2.96 -8.33
CA GLU A 157 15.66 -3.55 -9.65
C GLU A 157 14.63 -3.20 -10.74
N LYS A 158 13.42 -2.82 -10.35
CA LYS A 158 12.27 -2.61 -11.27
C LYS A 158 11.83 -1.16 -11.37
N THR A 159 12.01 -0.37 -10.30
CA THR A 159 11.57 1.02 -10.21
C THR A 159 12.33 1.80 -9.14
N SER A 160 12.43 3.12 -9.33
CA SER A 160 12.91 4.05 -8.29
C SER A 160 11.80 4.51 -7.34
N VAL A 161 10.53 4.33 -7.70
CA VAL A 161 9.38 4.75 -6.88
C VAL A 161 8.97 3.58 -5.98
N VAL A 162 9.33 3.63 -4.71
CA VAL A 162 9.03 2.60 -3.71
C VAL A 162 8.23 3.22 -2.58
N ILE A 163 7.00 2.75 -2.39
CA ILE A 163 6.08 3.19 -1.32
C ILE A 163 5.91 2.03 -0.34
N ILE A 164 6.11 2.31 0.94
CA ILE A 164 5.91 1.34 2.00
C ILE A 164 4.76 1.79 2.90
N ASP A 165 3.76 0.95 3.05
CA ASP A 165 2.78 1.03 4.13
C ASP A 165 3.29 0.20 5.30
N PHE A 166 3.53 0.86 6.43
CA PHE A 166 3.95 0.21 7.67
C PHE A 166 2.84 0.25 8.71
N HIS A 167 2.10 -0.83 8.78
CA HIS A 167 0.98 -1.02 9.69
C HIS A 167 1.46 -1.41 11.09
N ALA A 168 1.59 -0.45 12.00
CA ALA A 168 2.19 -0.67 13.31
C ALA A 168 1.51 0.14 14.43
N GLU A 169 1.42 -0.44 15.63
CA GLU A 169 0.87 0.23 16.81
C GLU A 169 1.87 1.24 17.37
N ALA A 170 3.11 0.83 17.66
CA ALA A 170 4.09 1.66 18.33
C ALA A 170 4.65 2.76 17.42
N THR A 171 4.54 4.02 17.84
CA THR A 171 5.14 5.17 17.15
C THR A 171 6.65 5.00 16.99
N SER A 172 7.33 4.51 18.03
CA SER A 172 8.78 4.27 18.01
C SER A 172 9.18 3.25 16.92
N GLU A 173 8.37 2.23 16.66
CA GLU A 173 8.62 1.25 15.61
C GLU A 173 8.45 1.88 14.22
N LYS A 174 7.43 2.74 14.04
CA LYS A 174 7.22 3.51 12.81
C LYS A 174 8.38 4.46 12.51
N GLU A 175 8.80 5.23 13.51
CA GLU A 175 9.94 6.16 13.40
C GLU A 175 11.25 5.42 13.10
N ALA A 176 11.50 4.31 13.80
CA ALA A 176 12.70 3.51 13.59
C ALA A 176 12.79 2.95 12.16
N LEU A 177 11.69 2.42 11.62
CA LEU A 177 11.67 1.91 10.25
C LEU A 177 11.80 3.04 9.22
N GLY A 178 11.14 4.19 9.46
CA GLY A 178 11.28 5.37 8.62
C GLY A 178 12.72 5.86 8.53
N CYS A 179 13.39 6.03 9.68
CA CYS A 179 14.81 6.41 9.74
C CYS A 179 15.72 5.35 9.08
N TYR A 180 15.45 4.06 9.30
CA TYR A 180 16.23 2.96 8.72
C TYR A 180 16.19 2.94 7.19
N LEU A 181 15.06 3.33 6.61
CA LEU A 181 14.81 3.34 5.17
C LEU A 181 15.02 4.70 4.52
N ASP A 182 15.46 5.70 5.28
CA ASP A 182 15.76 7.02 4.73
C ASP A 182 16.78 6.94 3.59
N GLY A 183 16.49 7.64 2.49
CA GLY A 183 17.27 7.59 1.26
C GLY A 183 17.17 6.28 0.44
N LYS A 184 16.48 5.25 0.94
CA LYS A 184 16.33 3.96 0.25
C LYS A 184 14.99 3.82 -0.47
N VAL A 185 13.95 4.55 -0.04
CA VAL A 185 12.59 4.47 -0.58
C VAL A 185 12.01 5.86 -0.81
N SER A 186 10.90 5.94 -1.55
CA SER A 186 10.24 7.23 -1.83
C SER A 186 9.39 7.71 -0.65
N ALA A 187 8.74 6.78 0.07
CA ALA A 187 7.96 7.10 1.27
C ALA A 187 7.78 5.85 2.15
N VAL A 188 7.74 6.09 3.47
CA VAL A 188 7.23 5.17 4.47
C VAL A 188 6.04 5.83 5.15
N LEU A 189 4.88 5.20 5.11
CA LEU A 189 3.62 5.70 5.63
C LEU A 189 3.20 4.82 6.81
N GLY A 190 3.07 5.42 8.00
CA GLY A 190 2.65 4.72 9.20
C GLY A 190 1.12 4.66 9.29
N THR A 191 0.58 3.48 9.61
CA THR A 191 -0.87 3.22 9.67
C THR A 191 -1.26 2.47 10.93
N HIS A 192 -2.49 2.04 11.10
CA HIS A 192 -3.08 1.34 12.23
C HIS A 192 -3.67 2.27 13.31
N THR A 193 -2.95 3.24 13.81
CA THR A 193 -3.36 4.04 14.97
C THR A 193 -4.39 5.13 14.64
N HIS A 194 -4.79 5.28 13.37
CA HIS A 194 -5.76 6.28 12.87
C HIS A 194 -5.37 7.73 13.24
N ILE A 195 -4.08 8.01 13.39
CA ILE A 195 -3.50 9.33 13.69
C ILE A 195 -2.63 9.77 12.51
N GLN A 196 -2.79 11.03 12.10
CA GLN A 196 -1.95 11.67 11.08
C GLN A 196 -0.65 12.17 11.68
#